data_d91b65ff448fb2b3635edd327f13f2da
#
_entry.id   d91b65ff448fb2b3635edd327f13f2da
#
_cell.length_a   1.000
_cell.length_b   1.000
_cell.length_c   1.000
_cell.angle_alpha   90.00
_cell.angle_beta   90.00
_cell.angle_gamma   90.00
#
_symmetry.space_group_name_H-M   'P 1'
#
loop_
_entity.id
_entity.type
_entity.pdbx_description
1 polymer ?
#
loop_
_entity_poly.entity_id
_entity_poly.type
_entity_poly.pdbx_seq_one_letter_code
_entity_poly.pdbx_strand_id
1 'polypeptide(L)'
;MTKTATFIGHKDSFGINRPKIKALITELIEKYGFTEFLCGGMGDFDELCARAVWELKGTFPHVKNLLVIPYLSFSIQNPSYYDEIIYPAELEGKFFKRSILLRNQYLINHAQAAVCHIDHSWGGAYTTYLYAKKRELQLFEI
;
A
#
# COMPACT_ATOMS: atom_id res chain seq x y z
N MET A 1 4.68 -13.89 14.47
CA MET A 1 5.43 -12.91 13.66
C MET A 1 4.49 -12.13 12.76
N THR A 2 4.72 -10.84 12.65
CA THR A 2 3.93 -9.98 11.79
C THR A 2 4.34 -10.16 10.34
N LYS A 3 3.35 -10.39 9.47
CA LYS A 3 3.56 -10.39 8.01
C LYS A 3 2.86 -9.19 7.42
N THR A 4 3.60 -8.43 6.65
CA THR A 4 3.16 -7.13 6.14
C THR A 4 3.13 -7.15 4.62
N ALA A 5 2.04 -6.63 4.05
CA ALA A 5 1.89 -6.43 2.61
C ALA A 5 1.66 -4.95 2.32
N THR A 6 2.00 -4.53 1.12
CA THR A 6 1.73 -3.17 0.66
C THR A 6 1.09 -3.20 -0.73
N PHE A 7 0.77 -2.03 -1.26
CA PHE A 7 0.06 -1.89 -2.52
C PHE A 7 0.83 -0.98 -3.47
N ILE A 8 0.92 -1.37 -4.73
CA ILE A 8 1.61 -0.59 -5.76
C ILE A 8 0.67 -0.45 -6.97
N GLY A 9 0.20 0.75 -7.23
CA GLY A 9 -0.67 1.01 -8.38
C GLY A 9 -0.63 2.45 -8.80
N HIS A 10 -1.02 2.69 -10.05
CA HIS A 10 -1.00 4.03 -10.62
C HIS A 10 -2.05 4.92 -9.97
N LYS A 11 -1.73 6.22 -9.91
CA LYS A 11 -2.61 7.24 -9.34
C LYS A 11 -3.96 7.26 -10.05
N ASP A 12 -3.92 7.24 -11.39
CA ASP A 12 -5.11 7.20 -12.23
C ASP A 12 -5.25 5.79 -12.78
N SER A 13 -6.08 4.98 -12.13
CA SER A 13 -6.28 3.59 -12.52
C SER A 13 -7.71 3.38 -12.97
N PHE A 14 -7.87 2.71 -14.13
CA PHE A 14 -9.16 2.43 -14.70
C PHE A 14 -9.41 0.92 -14.80
N GLY A 15 -10.67 0.53 -14.76
CA GLY A 15 -11.05 -0.87 -14.94
C GLY A 15 -10.60 -1.80 -13.83
N ILE A 16 -10.37 -1.27 -12.63
CA ILE A 16 -9.94 -2.08 -11.50
C ILE A 16 -11.11 -2.91 -11.00
N ASN A 17 -10.89 -4.21 -10.87
CA ASN A 17 -11.91 -5.14 -10.39
C ASN A 17 -11.89 -5.18 -8.86
N ARG A 18 -12.81 -4.46 -8.22
CA ARG A 18 -12.91 -4.40 -6.76
C ARG A 18 -13.10 -5.76 -6.09
N PRO A 19 -14.02 -6.62 -6.57
CA PRO A 19 -14.17 -7.95 -6.00
C PRO A 19 -12.87 -8.78 -6.07
N LYS A 20 -12.11 -8.63 -7.13
CA LYS A 20 -10.83 -9.33 -7.28
C LYS A 20 -9.80 -8.86 -6.27
N ILE A 21 -9.73 -7.55 -6.02
CA ILE A 21 -8.86 -6.98 -4.99
C ILE A 21 -9.22 -7.55 -3.63
N LYS A 22 -10.50 -7.50 -3.28
CA LYS A 22 -10.97 -7.98 -1.97
C LYS A 22 -10.72 -9.48 -1.80
N ALA A 23 -10.94 -10.26 -2.86
CA ALA A 23 -10.69 -11.69 -2.84
C ALA A 23 -9.20 -12.00 -2.62
N LEU A 24 -8.31 -11.26 -3.28
CA LEU A 24 -6.88 -11.45 -3.12
C LEU A 24 -6.42 -11.07 -1.72
N ILE A 25 -6.89 -9.94 -1.19
CA ILE A 25 -6.54 -9.54 0.19
C ILE A 25 -7.04 -10.58 1.19
N THR A 26 -8.26 -11.11 0.99
CA THR A 26 -8.79 -12.19 1.83
C THR A 26 -7.85 -13.39 1.80
N GLU A 27 -7.39 -13.79 0.63
CA GLU A 27 -6.45 -14.90 0.47
C GLU A 27 -5.13 -14.62 1.19
N LEU A 28 -4.61 -13.40 1.09
CA LEU A 28 -3.39 -13.01 1.80
C LEU A 28 -3.55 -13.17 3.31
N ILE A 29 -4.71 -12.82 3.84
CA ILE A 29 -5.00 -12.94 5.28
C ILE A 29 -5.15 -14.41 5.67
N GLU A 30 -6.02 -15.13 4.99
CA GLU A 30 -6.39 -16.50 5.38
C GLU A 30 -5.33 -17.53 5.03
N LYS A 31 -4.79 -17.47 3.82
CA LYS A 31 -3.88 -18.50 3.32
C LYS A 31 -2.42 -18.20 3.63
N TYR A 32 -2.04 -16.92 3.53
CA TYR A 32 -0.63 -16.52 3.67
C TYR A 32 -0.30 -15.90 5.02
N GLY A 33 -1.30 -15.63 5.85
CA GLY A 33 -1.10 -15.16 7.22
C GLY A 33 -0.67 -13.69 7.34
N PHE A 34 -0.97 -12.86 6.35
CA PHE A 34 -0.69 -11.42 6.45
C PHE A 34 -1.61 -10.76 7.46
N THR A 35 -1.04 -9.93 8.33
CA THR A 35 -1.76 -9.27 9.42
C THR A 35 -1.68 -7.76 9.38
N GLU A 36 -0.75 -7.19 8.59
CA GLU A 36 -0.61 -5.75 8.45
C GLU A 36 -0.54 -5.37 6.99
N PHE A 37 -1.19 -4.24 6.68
CA PHE A 37 -1.20 -3.70 5.32
C PHE A 37 -0.75 -2.24 5.39
N LEU A 38 0.30 -1.91 4.62
CA LEU A 38 0.84 -0.56 4.55
C LEU A 38 0.28 0.13 3.32
N CYS A 39 -0.32 1.29 3.52
CA CYS A 39 -0.95 2.08 2.46
C CYS A 39 -0.23 3.41 2.28
N GLY A 40 -0.22 3.90 1.04
CA GLY A 40 0.36 5.20 0.71
C GLY A 40 -0.65 6.34 0.68
N GLY A 41 -1.93 6.02 0.56
CA GLY A 41 -3.01 7.02 0.57
C GLY A 41 -3.02 7.95 -0.63
N MET A 42 -2.39 7.59 -1.75
CA MET A 42 -2.33 8.41 -2.95
C MET A 42 -2.84 7.65 -4.17
N GLY A 43 -3.93 8.16 -4.74
CA GLY A 43 -4.47 7.67 -6.00
C GLY A 43 -5.51 6.58 -5.85
N ASP A 44 -6.11 6.21 -7.00
CA ASP A 44 -7.27 5.34 -7.05
C ASP A 44 -7.01 3.93 -6.54
N PHE A 45 -5.90 3.34 -6.93
CA PHE A 45 -5.58 1.98 -6.53
C PHE A 45 -5.36 1.87 -5.02
N ASP A 46 -4.56 2.79 -4.46
CA ASP A 46 -4.31 2.83 -3.01
C ASP A 46 -5.60 2.95 -2.23
N GLU A 47 -6.51 3.81 -2.69
CA GLU A 47 -7.78 4.06 -2.03
C GLU A 47 -8.67 2.81 -2.04
N LEU A 48 -8.74 2.13 -3.19
CA LEU A 48 -9.54 0.90 -3.31
C LEU A 48 -8.99 -0.21 -2.42
N CYS A 49 -7.67 -0.34 -2.35
CA CYS A 49 -7.03 -1.35 -1.50
C CYS A 49 -7.23 -1.04 -0.02
N ALA A 50 -7.06 0.21 0.39
CA ALA A 50 -7.26 0.63 1.77
C ALA A 50 -8.70 0.36 2.22
N ARG A 51 -9.67 0.68 1.35
CA ARG A 51 -11.07 0.41 1.63
C ARG A 51 -11.36 -1.08 1.77
N ALA A 52 -10.77 -1.90 0.91
CA ALA A 52 -10.95 -3.34 0.97
C ALA A 52 -10.45 -3.92 2.29
N VAL A 53 -9.27 -3.49 2.75
CA VAL A 53 -8.74 -3.91 4.05
C VAL A 53 -9.68 -3.46 5.17
N TRP A 54 -10.11 -2.20 5.13
CA TRP A 54 -11.03 -1.65 6.12
C TRP A 54 -12.32 -2.46 6.22
N GLU A 55 -12.90 -2.82 5.07
CA GLU A 55 -14.12 -3.64 5.04
C GLU A 55 -13.87 -5.05 5.61
N LEU A 56 -12.72 -5.63 5.33
CA LEU A 56 -12.38 -6.97 5.80
C LEU A 56 -12.09 -7.05 7.29
N LYS A 57 -11.83 -5.94 7.95
CA LYS A 57 -11.60 -5.92 9.39
C LYS A 57 -12.81 -6.38 10.19
N GLY A 58 -14.02 -6.26 9.64
CA GLY A 58 -15.22 -6.82 10.25
C GLY A 58 -15.15 -8.33 10.39
N THR A 59 -14.56 -9.02 9.42
CA THR A 59 -14.36 -10.47 9.44
C THR A 59 -13.05 -10.86 10.10
N PHE A 60 -12.02 -10.05 9.93
CA PHE A 60 -10.67 -10.31 10.44
C PHE A 60 -10.22 -9.15 11.36
N PRO A 61 -10.76 -9.08 12.60
CA PRO A 61 -10.50 -7.92 13.48
C PRO A 61 -9.05 -7.78 13.94
N HIS A 62 -8.23 -8.80 13.77
CA HIS A 62 -6.81 -8.76 14.11
C HIS A 62 -5.93 -8.07 13.07
N VAL A 63 -6.47 -7.80 11.88
CA VAL A 63 -5.73 -7.18 10.80
C VAL A 63 -5.62 -5.67 11.02
N LYS A 64 -4.45 -5.11 10.72
CA LYS A 64 -4.21 -3.66 10.82
C LYS A 64 -3.99 -3.04 9.45
N ASN A 65 -4.57 -1.87 9.27
CA ASN A 65 -4.42 -1.06 8.06
C ASN A 65 -3.67 0.21 8.46
N LEU A 66 -2.46 0.37 7.96
CA LEU A 66 -1.54 1.44 8.37
C LEU A 66 -1.27 2.39 7.20
N LEU A 67 -1.36 3.69 7.46
CA LEU A 67 -1.06 4.70 6.46
C LEU A 67 0.31 5.30 6.72
N VAL A 68 1.18 5.29 5.71
CA VAL A 68 2.49 5.93 5.77
C VAL A 68 2.43 7.21 4.97
N ILE A 69 2.55 8.36 5.65
CA ILE A 69 2.46 9.67 5.00
C ILE A 69 3.84 10.17 4.61
N PRO A 70 3.96 10.86 3.45
CA PRO A 70 5.26 11.35 2.98
C PRO A 70 5.71 12.64 3.64
N TYR A 71 4.78 13.44 4.16
CA TYR A 71 5.05 14.71 4.84
C TYR A 71 3.86 15.07 5.74
N LEU A 72 4.09 15.89 6.76
CA LEU A 72 3.07 16.17 7.78
C LEU A 72 1.82 16.87 7.23
N SER A 73 1.97 17.68 6.19
CA SER A 73 0.85 18.40 5.57
C SER A 73 0.05 17.53 4.59
N PHE A 74 0.36 16.23 4.51
CA PHE A 74 -0.34 15.32 3.60
C PHE A 74 -1.84 15.28 3.91
N SER A 75 -2.67 15.45 2.87
CA SER A 75 -4.12 15.40 3.01
C SER A 75 -4.58 13.94 3.00
N ILE A 76 -5.07 13.49 4.15
CA ILE A 76 -5.52 12.10 4.31
C ILE A 76 -6.97 11.99 3.88
N GLN A 77 -7.23 11.13 2.90
CA GLN A 77 -8.59 10.79 2.48
C GLN A 77 -9.08 9.60 3.29
N ASN A 78 -10.33 9.67 3.76
CA ASN A 78 -10.97 8.61 4.53
C ASN A 78 -10.10 8.12 5.72
N PRO A 79 -9.79 9.02 6.68
CA PRO A 79 -8.93 8.65 7.81
C PRO A 79 -9.43 7.44 8.59
N SER A 80 -10.74 7.20 8.58
CA SER A 80 -11.35 6.07 9.30
C SER A 80 -10.92 4.71 8.77
N TYR A 81 -10.36 4.63 7.56
CA TYR A 81 -9.87 3.36 7.01
C TYR A 81 -8.64 2.85 7.75
N TYR A 82 -7.91 3.73 8.45
CA TYR A 82 -6.60 3.40 8.98
C TYR A 82 -6.59 3.29 10.50
N ASP A 83 -5.87 2.30 11.01
CA ASP A 83 -5.69 2.09 12.44
C ASP A 83 -4.60 3.01 13.01
N GLU A 84 -3.55 3.27 12.21
CA GLU A 84 -2.43 4.11 12.62
C GLU A 84 -1.91 4.89 11.42
N ILE A 85 -1.28 6.03 11.72
CA ILE A 85 -0.62 6.86 10.73
C ILE A 85 0.86 6.91 11.10
N ILE A 86 1.73 6.58 10.14
CA ILE A 86 3.17 6.53 10.31
C ILE A 86 3.81 7.67 9.51
N TYR A 87 4.63 8.47 10.18
CA TYR A 87 5.48 9.46 9.53
C TYR A 87 6.94 9.10 9.78
N PRO A 88 7.62 8.48 8.80
CA PRO A 88 9.01 8.06 9.00
C PRO A 88 9.93 9.27 9.25
N ALA A 89 10.77 9.17 10.28
CA ALA A 89 11.67 10.27 10.67
C ALA A 89 12.65 10.66 9.56
N GLU A 90 13.07 9.70 8.74
CA GLU A 90 13.99 9.94 7.62
C GLU A 90 13.41 10.81 6.51
N LEU A 91 12.10 11.07 6.53
CA LEU A 91 11.46 11.94 5.53
C LEU A 91 11.48 13.41 5.93
N GLU A 92 11.80 13.71 7.17
CA GLU A 92 11.83 15.07 7.69
C GLU A 92 12.78 15.97 6.90
N GLY A 93 12.33 17.18 6.54
CA GLY A 93 13.14 18.16 5.84
C GLY A 93 13.41 17.89 4.37
N LYS A 94 12.74 16.92 3.77
CA LYS A 94 12.89 16.60 2.34
C LYS A 94 11.89 17.38 1.49
N PHE A 95 12.22 17.59 0.21
CA PHE A 95 11.25 18.14 -0.76
C PHE A 95 10.13 17.14 -1.02
N PHE A 96 8.97 17.62 -1.40
CA PHE A 96 7.78 16.79 -1.63
C PHE A 96 8.03 15.59 -2.52
N LYS A 97 8.66 15.78 -3.68
CA LYS A 97 8.93 14.68 -4.61
C LYS A 97 9.87 13.65 -3.98
N ARG A 98 10.89 14.12 -3.26
CA ARG A 98 11.83 13.24 -2.57
C ARG A 98 11.14 12.50 -1.45
N SER A 99 10.30 13.17 -0.68
CA SER A 99 9.53 12.55 0.40
C SER A 99 8.62 11.45 -0.11
N ILE A 100 7.94 11.69 -1.22
CA ILE A 100 7.06 10.67 -1.83
C ILE A 100 7.86 9.45 -2.27
N LEU A 101 9.01 9.67 -2.93
CA LEU A 101 9.88 8.57 -3.36
C LEU A 101 10.37 7.77 -2.15
N LEU A 102 10.87 8.44 -1.13
CA LEU A 102 11.37 7.77 0.08
C LEU A 102 10.26 7.06 0.84
N ARG A 103 9.05 7.65 0.89
CA ARG A 103 7.89 7.00 1.49
C ARG A 103 7.55 5.71 0.74
N ASN A 104 7.57 5.74 -0.58
CA ASN A 104 7.31 4.55 -1.39
C ASN A 104 8.36 3.46 -1.12
N GLN A 105 9.62 3.84 -1.00
CA GLN A 105 10.68 2.90 -0.64
C GLN A 105 10.48 2.34 0.78
N TYR A 106 10.02 3.16 1.71
CA TYR A 106 9.70 2.72 3.06
C TYR A 106 8.63 1.61 3.04
N LEU A 107 7.58 1.78 2.24
CA LEU A 107 6.54 0.76 2.11
C LEU A 107 7.13 -0.58 1.68
N ILE A 108 8.01 -0.56 0.70
CA ILE A 108 8.65 -1.77 0.18
C ILE A 108 9.62 -2.36 1.21
N ASN A 109 10.42 -1.52 1.86
CA ASN A 109 11.42 -1.97 2.82
C ASN A 109 10.80 -2.62 4.07
N HIS A 110 9.55 -2.30 4.37
CA HIS A 110 8.86 -2.81 5.57
C HIS A 110 7.77 -3.84 5.24
N ALA A 111 7.77 -4.36 4.02
CA ALA A 111 6.79 -5.36 3.60
C ALA A 111 7.47 -6.62 3.06
N GLN A 112 6.76 -7.75 3.11
CA GLN A 112 7.21 -9.01 2.54
C GLN A 112 6.54 -9.28 1.20
N ALA A 113 5.43 -8.60 0.92
CA ALA A 113 4.69 -8.78 -0.33
C ALA A 113 4.06 -7.47 -0.76
N ALA A 114 3.73 -7.40 -2.05
CA ALA A 114 2.99 -6.27 -2.60
C ALA A 114 1.92 -6.75 -3.58
N VAL A 115 0.75 -6.14 -3.49
CA VAL A 115 -0.32 -6.30 -4.48
C VAL A 115 -0.11 -5.19 -5.51
N CYS A 116 0.03 -5.55 -6.77
CA CYS A 116 0.44 -4.63 -7.83
C CYS A 116 -0.60 -4.55 -8.94
N HIS A 117 -0.85 -3.33 -9.41
CA HIS A 117 -1.62 -3.08 -10.61
C HIS A 117 -0.86 -2.07 -11.48
N ILE A 118 -0.06 -2.59 -12.42
CA ILE A 118 0.82 -1.79 -13.28
C ILE A 118 0.40 -1.97 -14.72
N ASP A 119 -0.06 -0.91 -15.36
CA ASP A 119 -0.54 -0.94 -16.74
C ASP A 119 0.32 -0.11 -17.72
N HIS A 120 1.35 0.58 -17.20
CA HIS A 120 2.30 1.29 -18.07
C HIS A 120 3.68 1.40 -17.40
N SER A 121 4.70 1.66 -18.21
CA SER A 121 6.11 1.56 -17.82
C SER A 121 6.73 2.93 -17.51
N TRP A 122 5.99 3.78 -16.80
CA TRP A 122 6.46 5.10 -16.37
C TRP A 122 5.68 5.55 -15.13
N GLY A 123 6.19 6.57 -14.45
CA GLY A 123 5.56 7.16 -13.27
C GLY A 123 6.03 6.55 -11.96
N GLY A 124 5.53 7.13 -10.86
CA GLY A 124 5.94 6.75 -9.50
C GLY A 124 5.62 5.32 -9.14
N ALA A 125 4.45 4.83 -9.56
CA ALA A 125 4.06 3.46 -9.27
C ALA A 125 4.97 2.45 -9.97
N TYR A 126 5.33 2.72 -11.22
CA TYR A 126 6.25 1.85 -11.96
C TYR A 126 7.65 1.86 -11.33
N THR A 127 8.14 3.02 -10.92
CA THR A 127 9.42 3.14 -10.22
C THR A 127 9.42 2.33 -8.93
N THR A 128 8.33 2.41 -8.17
CA THR A 128 8.17 1.63 -6.92
C THR A 128 8.10 0.13 -7.21
N TYR A 129 7.41 -0.25 -8.27
CA TYR A 129 7.32 -1.64 -8.71
C TYR A 129 8.70 -2.22 -9.04
N LEU A 130 9.53 -1.47 -9.77
CA LEU A 130 10.89 -1.90 -10.09
C LEU A 130 11.74 -2.03 -8.81
N TYR A 131 11.57 -1.12 -7.86
CA TYR A 131 12.25 -1.19 -6.58
C TYR A 131 11.83 -2.45 -5.80
N ALA A 132 10.54 -2.78 -5.81
CA ALA A 132 10.03 -3.99 -5.16
C ALA A 132 10.63 -5.26 -5.78
N LYS A 133 10.74 -5.29 -7.12
CA LYS A 133 11.39 -6.41 -7.82
C LYS A 133 12.85 -6.52 -7.43
N LYS A 134 13.56 -5.42 -7.36
CA LYS A 134 14.96 -5.39 -6.95
C LYS A 134 15.15 -5.88 -5.51
N ARG A 135 14.19 -5.59 -4.65
CA ARG A 135 14.19 -6.03 -3.24
C ARG A 135 13.60 -7.43 -3.06
N GLU A 136 13.23 -8.07 -4.16
CA GLU A 136 12.73 -9.46 -4.18
C GLU A 136 11.48 -9.69 -3.34
N LEU A 137 10.58 -8.70 -3.29
CA LEU A 137 9.28 -8.90 -2.67
C LEU A 137 8.46 -9.93 -3.43
N GLN A 138 7.62 -10.65 -2.71
CA GLN A 138 6.60 -11.49 -3.33
C GLN A 138 5.54 -10.57 -3.95
N LEU A 139 5.33 -10.66 -5.26
CA LEU A 139 4.42 -9.77 -5.98
C LEU A 139 3.16 -10.54 -6.40
N PHE A 140 2.01 -9.95 -6.11
CA PHE A 140 0.70 -10.45 -6.53
C PHE A 140 0.13 -9.44 -7.53
N GLU A 141 0.17 -9.78 -8.79
CA GLU A 141 -0.26 -8.88 -9.86
C GLU A 141 -1.73 -9.08 -10.20
N ILE A 142 -2.44 -7.98 -10.30
CA ILE A 142 -3.87 -7.98 -10.65
C ILE A 142 -4.08 -7.44 -12.05
#